data_a6524fa3c0e67449bcf5d7915b2a906c
#
_entry.id   a6524fa3c0e67449bcf5d7915b2a906c
#
_cell.length_a   1.000
_cell.length_b   1.000
_cell.length_c   1.000
_cell.angle_alpha   90.00
_cell.angle_beta   90.00
_cell.angle_gamma   90.00
#
_symmetry.space_group_name_H-M   'P 1'
#
loop_
_entity.id
_entity.type
_entity.pdbx_description
1 polymer ?
#
loop_
_entity_poly.entity_id
_entity_poly.type
_entity_poly.pdbx_seq_one_letter_code
_entity_poly.pdbx_strand_id
1 'polypeptide(L)'
;MKRAIRSVLAAGRAAATGAAAALARLVPGTPRARAVAVVAAAVVVAGGAAPFAIERLTGLPDDAAFRIGDVVVTESELDKRVDSLEALYGIRRPADGDDQVDTFRRDSAKAMVVSMILENAARDRGIEVSDKTARDRLDDMVEKQMGEGGRAAFIDLLGNAGASEEDVLDEIKRQEITSRLMDEVTADAEDLTEDEVREAFTERRDEMVAPQQRRLRNIVVGTESEARELMDRLADGEDFAALARRHSLDASTREQDGDLGLVARRQVDERYGEVAFTAAEGDTFGPVETEHGWNVGYVVEVVDERELTFEEVREELRQALESERELAIWREWLGERIREADVDYADAYRPAEPDAPPTGPGEPGGTGDGDEKGSAPR
;
A
#
# COMPACT_ATOMS: atom_id res chain seq x y z
N MET A 1 -38.86 -8.98 -11.65
CA MET A 1 -38.41 -9.13 -10.25
C MET A 1 -36.97 -9.60 -10.11
N LYS A 2 -36.47 -10.64 -10.77
CA LYS A 2 -35.08 -11.14 -10.66
C LYS A 2 -34.00 -10.17 -11.19
N ARG A 3 -34.30 -9.22 -12.09
CA ARG A 3 -33.35 -8.21 -12.59
C ARG A 3 -33.14 -7.05 -11.62
N ALA A 4 -34.21 -6.67 -10.89
CA ALA A 4 -34.12 -5.58 -9.89
C ALA A 4 -33.32 -5.99 -8.65
N ILE A 5 -33.40 -7.27 -8.23
CA ILE A 5 -32.62 -7.77 -7.08
C ILE A 5 -31.12 -7.87 -7.41
N ARG A 6 -30.76 -8.21 -8.66
CA ARG A 6 -29.34 -8.22 -9.08
C ARG A 6 -28.73 -6.82 -9.16
N SER A 7 -29.50 -5.79 -9.53
CA SER A 7 -29.00 -4.41 -9.59
C SER A 7 -28.81 -3.79 -8.20
N VAL A 8 -29.65 -4.15 -7.22
CA VAL A 8 -29.51 -3.68 -5.83
C VAL A 8 -28.32 -4.34 -5.14
N LEU A 9 -28.08 -5.64 -5.39
CA LEU A 9 -26.91 -6.34 -4.87
C LEU A 9 -25.59 -5.86 -5.51
N ALA A 10 -25.62 -5.50 -6.80
CA ALA A 10 -24.43 -4.94 -7.47
C ALA A 10 -24.11 -3.52 -7.00
N ALA A 11 -25.15 -2.70 -6.77
CA ALA A 11 -24.98 -1.34 -6.23
C ALA A 11 -24.48 -1.35 -4.76
N GLY A 12 -24.98 -2.28 -3.95
CA GLY A 12 -24.52 -2.47 -2.57
C GLY A 12 -23.05 -2.91 -2.49
N ARG A 13 -22.63 -3.82 -3.38
CA ARG A 13 -21.23 -4.26 -3.47
C ARG A 13 -20.28 -3.16 -3.94
N ALA A 14 -20.71 -2.32 -4.90
CA ALA A 14 -19.89 -1.20 -5.36
C ALA A 14 -19.74 -0.10 -4.30
N ALA A 15 -20.79 0.14 -3.49
CA ALA A 15 -20.74 1.08 -2.38
C ALA A 15 -19.84 0.59 -1.24
N ALA A 16 -19.89 -0.70 -0.90
CA ALA A 16 -19.04 -1.30 0.13
C ALA A 16 -17.56 -1.27 -0.26
N THR A 17 -17.22 -1.55 -1.53
CA THR A 17 -15.83 -1.47 -2.01
C THR A 17 -15.31 -0.03 -2.04
N GLY A 18 -16.16 0.94 -2.32
CA GLY A 18 -15.81 2.36 -2.24
C GLY A 18 -15.56 2.83 -0.80
N ALA A 19 -16.37 2.37 0.14
CA ALA A 19 -16.26 2.71 1.56
C ALA A 19 -14.99 2.11 2.19
N ALA A 20 -14.69 0.84 1.94
CA ALA A 20 -13.48 0.19 2.42
C ALA A 20 -12.20 0.83 1.84
N ALA A 21 -12.20 1.19 0.56
CA ALA A 21 -11.09 1.93 -0.07
C ALA A 21 -10.92 3.35 0.50
N ALA A 22 -12.01 3.97 0.95
CA ALA A 22 -11.95 5.27 1.62
C ALA A 22 -11.42 5.14 3.06
N LEU A 23 -11.83 4.09 3.80
CA LEU A 23 -11.31 3.80 5.13
C LEU A 23 -9.82 3.45 5.12
N ALA A 24 -9.37 2.67 4.13
CA ALA A 24 -7.95 2.34 3.96
C ALA A 24 -7.06 3.58 3.72
N ARG A 25 -7.63 4.70 3.25
CA ARG A 25 -6.92 5.98 3.11
C ARG A 25 -6.85 6.78 4.42
N LEU A 26 -7.69 6.44 5.41
CA LEU A 26 -7.68 7.04 6.75
C LEU A 26 -6.53 6.52 7.61
N VAL A 27 -5.93 5.39 7.25
CA VAL A 27 -4.76 4.85 7.94
C VAL A 27 -3.54 5.74 7.65
N PRO A 28 -2.76 6.17 8.66
CA PRO A 28 -1.64 7.10 8.49
C PRO A 28 -0.62 6.58 7.49
N GLY A 29 -0.40 7.36 6.42
CA GLY A 29 0.33 6.92 5.24
C GLY A 29 1.79 7.38 5.16
N THR A 30 2.59 7.29 6.22
CA THR A 30 4.03 7.37 6.03
C THR A 30 4.55 6.06 5.44
N PRO A 31 5.63 6.05 4.62
CA PRO A 31 6.22 4.82 4.10
C PRO A 31 6.54 3.81 5.21
N ARG A 32 6.99 4.30 6.38
CA ARG A 32 7.20 3.49 7.59
C ARG A 32 5.90 2.90 8.13
N ALA A 33 4.83 3.68 8.21
CA ALA A 33 3.53 3.18 8.67
C ALA A 33 2.89 2.20 7.69
N ARG A 34 3.15 2.30 6.38
CA ARG A 34 2.67 1.32 5.39
C ARG A 34 3.42 0.00 5.47
N ALA A 35 4.74 0.01 5.69
CA ALA A 35 5.51 -1.19 5.94
C ALA A 35 5.09 -1.88 7.24
N VAL A 36 4.83 -1.11 8.30
CA VAL A 36 4.31 -1.61 9.58
C VAL A 36 2.85 -2.06 9.45
N ALA A 37 2.00 -1.34 8.70
CA ALA A 37 0.59 -1.70 8.52
C ALA A 37 0.39 -3.01 7.75
N VAL A 38 1.28 -3.37 6.83
CA VAL A 38 1.22 -4.68 6.14
C VAL A 38 1.63 -5.82 7.07
N VAL A 39 2.55 -5.58 8.02
CA VAL A 39 2.88 -6.53 9.08
C VAL A 39 1.80 -6.53 10.18
N ALA A 40 1.14 -5.38 10.42
CA ALA A 40 0.12 -5.19 11.45
C ALA A 40 -1.33 -5.37 10.96
N ALA A 41 -1.58 -5.56 9.67
CA ALA A 41 -2.91 -5.86 9.13
C ALA A 41 -3.47 -7.22 9.60
N ALA A 42 -2.79 -7.84 10.53
CA ALA A 42 -3.24 -9.03 11.20
C ALA A 42 -3.47 -8.73 12.67
N VAL A 43 -4.67 -8.84 13.13
CA VAL A 43 -5.09 -9.19 14.51
C VAL A 43 -5.92 -8.22 15.28
N VAL A 44 -6.95 -8.70 15.84
CA VAL A 44 -7.34 -8.84 17.25
C VAL A 44 -8.49 -9.76 17.52
N VAL A 45 -8.41 -10.48 18.61
CA VAL A 45 -9.55 -10.66 19.51
C VAL A 45 -9.09 -10.34 20.94
N ALA A 46 -9.60 -9.25 21.52
CA ALA A 46 -9.67 -9.10 22.95
C ALA A 46 -11.13 -9.35 23.37
N GLY A 47 -11.51 -10.58 23.44
CA GLY A 47 -12.73 -11.01 24.11
C GLY A 47 -12.31 -11.96 25.21
N GLY A 48 -12.61 -11.61 26.47
CA GLY A 48 -12.21 -12.29 27.67
C GLY A 48 -12.09 -13.81 27.59
N ALA A 49 -10.88 -14.27 27.41
CA ALA A 49 -10.54 -15.67 27.58
C ALA A 49 -10.59 -15.94 29.09
N ALA A 50 -11.64 -16.62 29.54
CA ALA A 50 -11.56 -17.33 30.82
C ALA A 50 -10.38 -18.31 30.71
N PRO A 51 -9.48 -18.40 31.72
CA PRO A 51 -8.35 -19.30 31.64
C PRO A 51 -8.86 -20.75 31.77
N PHE A 52 -9.02 -21.41 30.65
CA PHE A 52 -9.07 -22.87 30.60
C PHE A 52 -7.62 -23.35 30.54
N ALA A 53 -7.07 -23.70 31.72
CA ALA A 53 -5.87 -24.52 31.80
C ALA A 53 -6.21 -25.89 31.21
N ILE A 54 -6.02 -26.05 29.90
CA ILE A 54 -6.11 -27.36 29.24
C ILE A 54 -4.70 -27.90 29.16
N GLU A 55 -4.48 -29.01 29.88
CA GLU A 55 -3.23 -29.73 29.96
C GLU A 55 -2.68 -30.03 28.54
N ARG A 56 -1.38 -29.82 28.36
CA ARG A 56 -0.56 -30.12 27.14
C ARG A 56 -0.62 -31.57 26.63
N LEU A 57 -1.56 -32.38 27.09
CA LEU A 57 -1.67 -33.82 26.77
C LEU A 57 -2.83 -34.15 25.81
N THR A 58 -3.63 -33.20 25.42
CA THR A 58 -4.69 -33.40 24.41
C THR A 58 -4.38 -32.54 23.19
N GLY A 59 -4.50 -33.10 21.98
CA GLY A 59 -4.34 -32.35 20.73
C GLY A 59 -5.23 -31.10 20.67
N LEU A 60 -5.08 -30.29 19.62
CA LEU A 60 -5.96 -29.13 19.40
C LEU A 60 -7.43 -29.56 19.38
N PRO A 61 -8.35 -28.77 19.96
CA PRO A 61 -9.80 -28.97 19.75
C PRO A 61 -10.16 -29.01 18.28
N ASP A 62 -11.24 -29.73 17.92
CA ASP A 62 -11.65 -29.91 16.53
C ASP A 62 -12.01 -28.62 15.79
N ASP A 63 -12.39 -27.56 16.54
CA ASP A 63 -12.74 -26.23 16.05
C ASP A 63 -11.61 -25.19 16.18
N ALA A 64 -10.42 -25.62 16.58
CA ALA A 64 -9.28 -24.73 16.73
C ALA A 64 -8.58 -24.46 15.38
N ALA A 65 -8.27 -23.19 15.13
CA ALA A 65 -7.36 -22.79 14.06
C ALA A 65 -5.88 -22.98 14.49
N PHE A 66 -5.55 -22.53 15.69
CA PHE A 66 -4.21 -22.69 16.27
C PHE A 66 -4.22 -22.50 17.79
N ARG A 67 -3.09 -22.84 18.43
CA ARG A 67 -2.79 -22.54 19.85
C ARG A 67 -1.44 -21.86 19.93
N ILE A 68 -1.37 -20.82 20.78
CA ILE A 68 -0.13 -20.12 21.13
C ILE A 68 -0.01 -20.06 22.67
N GLY A 69 1.00 -20.72 23.23
CA GLY A 69 1.08 -20.91 24.69
C GLY A 69 -0.17 -21.60 25.23
N ASP A 70 -0.88 -20.94 26.16
CA ASP A 70 -2.10 -21.46 26.76
C ASP A 70 -3.40 -20.98 26.06
N VAL A 71 -3.28 -20.15 25.00
CA VAL A 71 -4.42 -19.57 24.30
C VAL A 71 -4.74 -20.39 23.06
N VAL A 72 -5.97 -20.91 22.98
CA VAL A 72 -6.52 -21.56 21.78
C VAL A 72 -7.36 -20.53 21.03
N VAL A 73 -7.12 -20.38 19.73
CA VAL A 73 -7.92 -19.57 18.83
C VAL A 73 -8.74 -20.49 17.95
N THR A 74 -10.06 -20.28 17.97
CA THR A 74 -10.99 -21.07 17.18
C THR A 74 -11.10 -20.55 15.74
N GLU A 75 -11.59 -21.40 14.82
CA GLU A 75 -11.90 -21.00 13.45
C GLU A 75 -12.85 -19.80 13.40
N SER A 76 -13.89 -19.80 14.26
CA SER A 76 -14.86 -18.70 14.35
C SER A 76 -14.26 -17.38 14.81
N GLU A 77 -13.27 -17.41 15.70
CA GLU A 77 -12.56 -16.20 16.15
C GLU A 77 -11.66 -15.64 15.04
N LEU A 78 -10.98 -16.53 14.31
CA LEU A 78 -10.19 -16.14 13.15
C LEU A 78 -11.08 -15.53 12.05
N ASP A 79 -12.21 -16.15 11.74
CA ASP A 79 -13.16 -15.65 10.73
C ASP A 79 -13.69 -14.27 11.09
N LYS A 80 -14.11 -14.05 12.33
CA LYS A 80 -14.57 -12.73 12.81
C LYS A 80 -13.49 -11.66 12.60
N ARG A 81 -12.26 -12.04 12.82
CA ARG A 81 -11.14 -11.12 12.62
C ARG A 81 -10.93 -10.79 11.14
N VAL A 82 -10.98 -11.79 10.29
CA VAL A 82 -10.92 -11.58 8.84
C VAL A 82 -12.06 -10.68 8.37
N ASP A 83 -13.29 -10.88 8.88
CA ASP A 83 -14.45 -10.03 8.56
C ASP A 83 -14.21 -8.55 8.94
N SER A 84 -13.64 -8.28 10.12
CA SER A 84 -13.27 -6.92 10.54
C SER A 84 -12.20 -6.31 9.60
N LEU A 85 -11.21 -7.09 9.17
CA LEU A 85 -10.18 -6.64 8.24
C LEU A 85 -10.72 -6.41 6.83
N GLU A 86 -11.65 -7.26 6.36
CA GLU A 86 -12.36 -7.03 5.10
C GLU A 86 -13.11 -5.69 5.13
N ALA A 87 -13.79 -5.41 6.23
CA ALA A 87 -14.55 -4.18 6.40
C ALA A 87 -13.64 -2.93 6.48
N LEU A 88 -12.53 -2.99 7.20
CA LEU A 88 -11.63 -1.86 7.40
C LEU A 88 -10.70 -1.59 6.21
N TYR A 89 -10.16 -2.64 5.59
CA TYR A 89 -9.10 -2.53 4.59
C TYR A 89 -9.53 -2.93 3.17
N GLY A 90 -10.74 -3.43 3.01
CA GLY A 90 -11.22 -3.92 1.71
C GLY A 90 -10.51 -5.20 1.25
N ILE A 91 -9.93 -5.95 2.18
CA ILE A 91 -9.37 -7.26 1.90
C ILE A 91 -10.50 -8.15 1.37
N ARG A 92 -10.26 -8.87 0.29
CA ARG A 92 -11.29 -9.75 -0.28
C ARG A 92 -10.93 -11.20 0.00
N ARG A 93 -11.81 -11.88 0.70
CA ARG A 93 -11.74 -13.33 0.85
C ARG A 93 -11.93 -13.98 -0.53
N PRO A 94 -11.06 -14.93 -0.93
CA PRO A 94 -11.28 -15.72 -2.15
C PRO A 94 -12.64 -16.42 -2.12
N ALA A 95 -13.26 -16.61 -3.29
CA ALA A 95 -14.53 -17.30 -3.38
C ALA A 95 -14.37 -18.80 -3.06
N ASP A 96 -15.43 -19.42 -2.53
CA ASP A 96 -15.44 -20.86 -2.28
C ASP A 96 -15.07 -21.65 -3.54
N GLY A 97 -14.07 -22.51 -3.43
CA GLY A 97 -13.54 -23.31 -4.55
C GLY A 97 -12.45 -22.63 -5.36
N ASP A 98 -12.01 -21.42 -4.97
CA ASP A 98 -10.81 -20.80 -5.52
C ASP A 98 -9.55 -21.48 -4.96
N ASP A 99 -8.55 -21.68 -5.80
CA ASP A 99 -7.27 -22.30 -5.41
C ASP A 99 -6.54 -21.52 -4.30
N GLN A 100 -6.88 -20.24 -4.09
CA GLN A 100 -6.28 -19.37 -3.08
C GLN A 100 -6.92 -19.46 -1.70
N VAL A 101 -8.06 -20.14 -1.53
CA VAL A 101 -8.79 -20.23 -0.24
C VAL A 101 -7.90 -20.80 0.87
N ASP A 102 -7.20 -21.90 0.59
CA ASP A 102 -6.34 -22.54 1.58
C ASP A 102 -5.11 -21.68 1.93
N THR A 103 -4.53 -21.01 0.95
CA THR A 103 -3.42 -20.06 1.19
C THR A 103 -3.90 -18.89 2.04
N PHE A 104 -5.01 -18.27 1.67
CA PHE A 104 -5.61 -17.17 2.42
C PHE A 104 -5.90 -17.54 3.89
N ARG A 105 -6.44 -18.75 4.12
CA ARG A 105 -6.71 -19.26 5.47
C ARG A 105 -5.43 -19.40 6.30
N ARG A 106 -4.39 -19.98 5.75
CA ARG A 106 -3.08 -20.18 6.38
C ARG A 106 -2.39 -18.84 6.67
N ASP A 107 -2.42 -17.92 5.73
CA ASP A 107 -1.84 -16.60 5.88
C ASP A 107 -2.59 -15.77 6.92
N SER A 108 -3.93 -15.88 6.96
CA SER A 108 -4.74 -15.25 8.00
C SER A 108 -4.41 -15.78 9.39
N ALA A 109 -4.23 -17.09 9.54
CA ALA A 109 -3.82 -17.69 10.81
C ALA A 109 -2.42 -17.22 11.23
N LYS A 110 -1.44 -17.24 10.30
CA LYS A 110 -0.08 -16.74 10.55
C LYS A 110 -0.09 -15.29 10.97
N ALA A 111 -0.85 -14.49 10.26
CA ALA A 111 -0.99 -13.08 10.56
C ALA A 111 -1.54 -12.87 11.98
N MET A 112 -2.56 -13.61 12.40
CA MET A 112 -3.12 -13.55 13.74
C MET A 112 -2.11 -13.97 14.81
N VAL A 113 -1.36 -15.02 14.61
CA VAL A 113 -0.29 -15.45 15.51
C VAL A 113 0.76 -14.36 15.70
N VAL A 114 1.26 -13.77 14.59
CA VAL A 114 2.29 -12.73 14.66
C VAL A 114 1.86 -11.55 15.52
N SER A 115 0.64 -11.13 15.41
CA SER A 115 0.20 -10.00 16.20
C SER A 115 -0.06 -10.37 17.67
N MET A 116 -0.54 -11.57 17.98
CA MET A 116 -0.59 -12.02 19.38
C MET A 116 0.82 -12.04 20.00
N ILE A 117 1.83 -12.43 19.24
CA ILE A 117 3.25 -12.34 19.62
C ILE A 117 3.64 -10.89 19.91
N LEU A 118 3.30 -9.94 19.00
CA LEU A 118 3.61 -8.53 19.16
C LEU A 118 2.90 -7.90 20.36
N GLU A 119 1.63 -8.21 20.54
CA GLU A 119 0.85 -7.73 21.71
C GLU A 119 1.41 -8.27 23.03
N ASN A 120 1.80 -9.54 23.08
CA ASN A 120 2.43 -10.12 24.24
C ASN A 120 3.79 -9.47 24.54
N ALA A 121 4.62 -9.33 23.51
CA ALA A 121 5.92 -8.68 23.63
C ALA A 121 5.84 -7.22 24.08
N ALA A 122 4.84 -6.49 23.60
CA ALA A 122 4.56 -5.12 24.04
C ALA A 122 4.09 -5.07 25.49
N ARG A 123 3.20 -5.98 25.89
CA ARG A 123 2.71 -6.09 27.28
C ARG A 123 3.84 -6.39 28.25
N ASP A 124 4.73 -7.32 27.90
CA ASP A 124 5.90 -7.69 28.71
C ASP A 124 6.86 -6.50 28.92
N ARG A 125 6.86 -5.54 28.00
CA ARG A 125 7.63 -4.29 28.07
C ARG A 125 6.86 -3.12 28.70
N GLY A 126 5.60 -3.34 29.08
CA GLY A 126 4.73 -2.28 29.64
C GLY A 126 4.29 -1.25 28.59
N ILE A 127 4.35 -1.60 27.30
CA ILE A 127 3.84 -0.75 26.21
C ILE A 127 2.32 -0.90 26.16
N GLU A 128 1.62 0.16 26.56
CA GLU A 128 0.16 0.22 26.55
C GLU A 128 -0.32 1.47 25.81
N VAL A 129 -1.47 1.35 25.14
CA VAL A 129 -2.17 2.47 24.50
C VAL A 129 -3.56 2.60 25.12
N SER A 130 -3.83 3.74 25.75
CA SER A 130 -5.11 3.99 26.39
C SER A 130 -6.23 4.22 25.36
N ASP A 131 -7.48 3.92 25.74
CA ASP A 131 -8.66 4.26 24.94
C ASP A 131 -8.74 5.74 24.61
N LYS A 132 -8.30 6.60 25.54
CA LYS A 132 -8.25 8.04 25.29
C LYS A 132 -7.29 8.36 24.15
N THR A 133 -6.08 7.80 24.17
CA THR A 133 -5.08 8.01 23.12
C THR A 133 -5.61 7.56 21.76
N ALA A 134 -6.28 6.41 21.70
CA ALA A 134 -6.85 5.90 20.45
C ALA A 134 -7.99 6.81 19.94
N ARG A 135 -8.87 7.30 20.82
CA ARG A 135 -9.93 8.25 20.44
C ARG A 135 -9.38 9.58 19.97
N ASP A 136 -8.42 10.16 20.70
CA ASP A 136 -7.79 11.42 20.31
C ASP A 136 -7.16 11.26 18.90
N ARG A 137 -6.52 10.13 18.62
CA ARG A 137 -5.93 9.82 17.32
C ARG A 137 -6.98 9.69 16.22
N LEU A 138 -8.09 9.01 16.50
CA LEU A 138 -9.22 8.87 15.58
C LEU A 138 -9.82 10.24 15.26
N ASP A 139 -10.07 11.07 16.26
CA ASP A 139 -10.65 12.41 16.09
C ASP A 139 -9.73 13.29 15.22
N ASP A 140 -8.44 13.29 15.47
CA ASP A 140 -7.43 13.98 14.64
C ASP A 140 -7.46 13.49 13.17
N MET A 141 -7.61 12.19 12.95
CA MET A 141 -7.65 11.62 11.60
C MET A 141 -8.92 12.04 10.86
N VAL A 142 -10.07 11.96 11.53
CA VAL A 142 -11.37 12.35 10.96
C VAL A 142 -11.37 13.84 10.63
N GLU A 143 -10.87 14.70 11.53
CA GLU A 143 -10.80 16.14 11.30
C GLU A 143 -9.89 16.49 10.10
N LYS A 144 -8.71 15.89 10.02
CA LYS A 144 -7.75 16.15 8.94
C LYS A 144 -8.25 15.72 7.57
N GLN A 145 -9.02 14.65 7.48
CA GLN A 145 -9.42 14.07 6.20
C GLN A 145 -10.83 14.46 5.77
N MET A 146 -11.74 14.69 6.71
CA MET A 146 -13.15 14.98 6.44
C MET A 146 -13.56 16.40 6.85
N GLY A 147 -12.66 17.13 7.53
CA GLY A 147 -12.91 18.47 8.00
C GLY A 147 -13.85 18.54 9.22
N GLU A 148 -14.19 19.77 9.61
CA GLU A 148 -15.05 20.06 10.74
C GLU A 148 -16.44 19.42 10.54
N GLY A 149 -16.90 18.61 11.50
CA GLY A 149 -18.17 17.88 11.39
C GLY A 149 -18.10 16.54 10.64
N GLY A 150 -16.92 16.09 10.20
CA GLY A 150 -16.72 14.83 9.47
C GLY A 150 -17.09 13.57 10.24
N ARG A 151 -17.29 13.66 11.57
CA ARG A 151 -17.61 12.51 12.43
C ARG A 151 -18.87 11.75 12.00
N ALA A 152 -19.95 12.47 11.61
CA ALA A 152 -21.18 11.82 11.15
C ALA A 152 -20.95 11.05 9.83
N ALA A 153 -20.26 11.68 8.86
CA ALA A 153 -19.90 11.03 7.61
C ALA A 153 -18.98 9.81 7.81
N PHE A 154 -18.08 9.87 8.79
CA PHE A 154 -17.24 8.75 9.18
C PHE A 154 -18.07 7.57 9.72
N ILE A 155 -19.02 7.80 10.63
CA ILE A 155 -19.90 6.75 11.15
C ILE A 155 -20.74 6.11 10.03
N ASP A 156 -21.29 6.92 9.11
CA ASP A 156 -22.03 6.42 7.95
C ASP A 156 -21.13 5.58 7.04
N LEU A 157 -19.87 5.97 6.86
CA LEU A 157 -18.88 5.23 6.09
C LEU A 157 -18.59 3.86 6.72
N LEU A 158 -18.38 3.82 8.05
CA LEU A 158 -18.19 2.56 8.79
C LEU A 158 -19.40 1.63 8.65
N GLY A 159 -20.61 2.16 8.86
CA GLY A 159 -21.84 1.38 8.71
C GLY A 159 -22.00 0.77 7.31
N ASN A 160 -21.64 1.53 6.26
CA ASN A 160 -21.65 1.03 4.87
C ASN A 160 -20.58 -0.02 4.59
N ALA A 161 -19.47 0.02 5.30
CA ALA A 161 -18.38 -0.97 5.19
C ALA A 161 -18.62 -2.22 6.05
N GLY A 162 -19.57 -2.18 7.00
CA GLY A 162 -19.82 -3.26 7.94
C GLY A 162 -18.85 -3.28 9.12
N ALA A 163 -18.17 -2.15 9.38
CA ALA A 163 -17.27 -1.97 10.51
C ALA A 163 -17.93 -1.11 11.62
N SER A 164 -17.42 -1.24 12.82
CA SER A 164 -17.78 -0.40 13.96
C SER A 164 -16.66 0.59 14.30
N GLU A 165 -16.98 1.62 15.08
CA GLU A 165 -15.97 2.52 15.64
C GLU A 165 -15.01 1.79 16.59
N GLU A 166 -15.50 0.77 17.31
CA GLU A 166 -14.69 -0.06 18.18
C GLU A 166 -13.62 -0.83 17.38
N ASP A 167 -13.97 -1.40 16.22
CA ASP A 167 -13.00 -2.04 15.32
C ASP A 167 -11.87 -1.09 14.91
N VAL A 168 -12.23 0.18 14.61
CA VAL A 168 -11.24 1.20 14.25
C VAL A 168 -10.37 1.60 15.44
N LEU A 169 -10.94 1.79 16.61
CA LEU A 169 -10.19 2.14 17.83
C LEU A 169 -9.22 1.03 18.22
N ASP A 170 -9.65 -0.21 18.12
CA ASP A 170 -8.80 -1.36 18.40
C ASP A 170 -7.66 -1.48 17.36
N GLU A 171 -7.93 -1.18 16.11
CA GLU A 171 -6.89 -1.14 15.07
C GLU A 171 -5.88 -0.02 15.31
N ILE A 172 -6.34 1.17 15.71
CA ILE A 172 -5.46 2.29 16.08
C ILE A 172 -4.56 1.92 17.27
N LYS A 173 -5.12 1.28 18.30
CA LYS A 173 -4.33 0.82 19.45
C LYS A 173 -3.22 -0.14 19.03
N ARG A 174 -3.55 -1.11 18.17
CA ARG A 174 -2.57 -2.08 17.68
C ARG A 174 -1.44 -1.45 16.87
N GLN A 175 -1.80 -0.58 15.94
CA GLN A 175 -0.81 0.12 15.14
C GLN A 175 0.13 0.95 16.01
N GLU A 176 -0.42 1.64 17.01
CA GLU A 176 0.35 2.45 17.95
C GLU A 176 1.23 1.57 18.85
N ILE A 177 0.70 0.44 19.35
CA ILE A 177 1.47 -0.54 20.12
C ILE A 177 2.64 -1.09 19.28
N THR A 178 2.36 -1.52 18.06
CA THR A 178 3.40 -2.06 17.16
C THR A 178 4.45 -1.02 16.81
N SER A 179 4.04 0.23 16.56
CA SER A 179 4.97 1.32 16.31
C SER A 179 5.90 1.57 17.51
N ARG A 180 5.35 1.68 18.73
CA ARG A 180 6.16 1.88 19.94
C ARG A 180 7.07 0.69 20.24
N LEU A 181 6.59 -0.52 19.97
CA LEU A 181 7.40 -1.73 20.13
C LEU A 181 8.57 -1.73 19.14
N MET A 182 8.32 -1.35 17.90
CA MET A 182 9.36 -1.22 16.87
C MET A 182 10.37 -0.14 17.28
N ASP A 183 9.91 1.04 17.72
CA ASP A 183 10.78 2.12 18.18
C ASP A 183 11.67 1.65 19.35
N GLU A 184 11.12 0.87 20.30
CA GLU A 184 11.89 0.34 21.44
C GLU A 184 12.89 -0.74 21.03
N VAL A 185 12.49 -1.64 20.12
CA VAL A 185 13.37 -2.73 19.63
C VAL A 185 14.53 -2.18 18.82
N THR A 186 14.32 -1.08 18.11
CA THR A 186 15.33 -0.46 17.25
C THR A 186 16.07 0.70 17.92
N ALA A 187 15.74 1.05 19.17
CA ALA A 187 16.31 2.19 19.88
C ALA A 187 17.84 2.14 20.05
N ASP A 188 18.38 0.94 20.16
CA ASP A 188 19.83 0.72 20.33
C ASP A 188 20.55 0.50 18.98
N ALA A 189 19.88 0.77 17.85
CA ALA A 189 20.52 0.71 16.54
C ALA A 189 21.69 1.70 16.48
N GLU A 190 22.85 1.23 16.05
CA GLU A 190 24.02 2.10 15.88
C GLU A 190 23.75 3.15 14.79
N ASP A 191 24.15 4.39 15.03
CA ASP A 191 24.06 5.46 14.04
C ASP A 191 24.88 5.10 12.79
N LEU A 192 24.35 5.46 11.62
CA LEU A 192 25.08 5.33 10.37
C LEU A 192 26.24 6.29 10.31
N THR A 193 27.42 5.75 10.04
CA THR A 193 28.61 6.56 9.79
C THR A 193 28.57 7.16 8.37
N GLU A 194 29.29 8.25 8.17
CA GLU A 194 29.44 8.86 6.85
C GLU A 194 30.11 7.92 5.83
N ASP A 195 31.02 7.07 6.30
CA ASP A 195 31.71 6.09 5.45
C ASP A 195 30.75 5.00 4.95
N GLU A 196 29.83 4.50 5.79
CA GLU A 196 28.78 3.55 5.37
C GLU A 196 27.85 4.15 4.31
N VAL A 197 27.44 5.41 4.49
CA VAL A 197 26.59 6.09 3.50
C VAL A 197 27.33 6.27 2.16
N ARG A 198 28.65 6.56 2.20
CA ARG A 198 29.48 6.70 1.01
C ARG A 198 29.73 5.36 0.31
N GLU A 199 29.91 4.29 1.07
CA GLU A 199 30.01 2.94 0.53
C GLU A 199 28.73 2.52 -0.18
N ALA A 200 27.57 2.70 0.44
CA ALA A 200 26.28 2.43 -0.16
C ALA A 200 26.01 3.27 -1.42
N PHE A 201 26.43 4.54 -1.45
CA PHE A 201 26.39 5.37 -2.65
C PHE A 201 27.22 4.76 -3.78
N THR A 202 28.40 4.24 -3.46
CA THR A 202 29.30 3.62 -4.46
C THR A 202 28.74 2.30 -4.98
N GLU A 203 28.18 1.49 -4.10
CA GLU A 203 27.54 0.20 -4.46
C GLU A 203 26.29 0.36 -5.30
N ARG A 204 25.48 1.40 -5.01
CA ARG A 204 24.19 1.66 -5.68
C ARG A 204 24.31 2.77 -6.73
N ARG A 205 25.51 3.02 -7.25
CA ARG A 205 25.79 4.15 -8.16
C ARG A 205 24.87 4.15 -9.39
N ASP A 206 24.60 2.99 -9.95
CA ASP A 206 23.76 2.85 -11.13
C ASP A 206 22.28 3.23 -10.88
N GLU A 207 21.86 3.25 -9.61
CA GLU A 207 20.53 3.68 -9.18
C GLU A 207 20.48 5.19 -8.90
N MET A 208 21.65 5.83 -8.71
CA MET A 208 21.79 7.25 -8.38
C MET A 208 21.81 8.12 -9.63
N VAL A 209 20.71 8.05 -10.40
CA VAL A 209 20.55 8.76 -11.66
C VAL A 209 19.31 9.65 -11.62
N ALA A 210 19.46 10.93 -11.91
CA ALA A 210 18.35 11.80 -12.22
C ALA A 210 17.84 11.43 -13.62
N PRO A 211 16.62 10.94 -13.78
CA PRO A 211 16.11 10.54 -15.08
C PRO A 211 15.97 11.73 -16.01
N GLN A 212 15.99 11.48 -17.31
CA GLN A 212 15.65 12.49 -18.30
C GLN A 212 14.30 13.13 -17.96
N GLN A 213 14.24 14.45 -17.99
CA GLN A 213 13.02 15.23 -17.83
C GLN A 213 12.78 16.10 -19.04
N ARG A 214 11.52 16.43 -19.30
CA ARG A 214 11.13 17.32 -20.37
C ARG A 214 10.13 18.35 -19.88
N ARG A 215 10.37 19.59 -20.23
CA ARG A 215 9.35 20.61 -20.07
C ARG A 215 8.40 20.51 -21.24
N LEU A 216 7.16 20.16 -20.97
CA LEU A 216 6.16 19.89 -21.98
C LEU A 216 5.02 20.90 -21.88
N ARG A 217 4.43 21.21 -23.04
CA ARG A 217 3.10 21.80 -23.13
C ARG A 217 2.16 20.82 -23.78
N ASN A 218 0.89 20.85 -23.41
CA ASN A 218 -0.13 19.94 -23.91
C ASN A 218 -1.45 20.63 -24.21
N ILE A 219 -2.13 20.19 -25.26
CA ILE A 219 -3.49 20.54 -25.61
C ILE A 219 -4.29 19.24 -25.66
N VAL A 220 -5.37 19.15 -24.89
CA VAL A 220 -6.28 18.00 -24.91
C VAL A 220 -7.55 18.38 -25.64
N VAL A 221 -7.98 17.56 -26.61
CA VAL A 221 -9.23 17.75 -27.34
C VAL A 221 -10.03 16.45 -27.40
N GLY A 222 -11.30 16.53 -27.79
CA GLY A 222 -12.23 15.40 -27.74
C GLY A 222 -12.05 14.38 -28.87
N THR A 223 -11.50 14.80 -30.02
CA THR A 223 -11.43 13.95 -31.22
C THR A 223 -10.07 14.03 -31.90
N GLU A 224 -9.72 12.95 -32.59
CA GLU A 224 -8.50 12.88 -33.39
C GLU A 224 -8.48 13.94 -34.51
N SER A 225 -9.66 14.22 -35.09
CA SER A 225 -9.78 15.22 -36.16
C SER A 225 -9.43 16.63 -35.66
N GLU A 226 -9.88 17.00 -34.47
CA GLU A 226 -9.51 18.27 -33.85
C GLU A 226 -8.03 18.35 -33.52
N ALA A 227 -7.46 17.26 -33.01
CA ALA A 227 -6.03 17.19 -32.72
C ALA A 227 -5.17 17.34 -33.99
N ARG A 228 -5.58 16.70 -35.10
CA ARG A 228 -4.90 16.87 -36.41
C ARG A 228 -4.99 18.30 -36.95
N GLU A 229 -6.18 18.91 -36.84
CA GLU A 229 -6.35 20.34 -37.23
C GLU A 229 -5.42 21.24 -36.41
N LEU A 230 -5.27 20.99 -35.11
CA LEU A 230 -4.33 21.75 -34.29
C LEU A 230 -2.88 21.54 -34.72
N MET A 231 -2.50 20.31 -35.06
CA MET A 231 -1.16 20.01 -35.58
C MET A 231 -0.87 20.76 -36.88
N ASP A 232 -1.84 20.81 -37.79
CA ASP A 232 -1.70 21.56 -39.06
C ASP A 232 -1.52 23.06 -38.77
N ARG A 233 -2.30 23.64 -37.89
CA ARG A 233 -2.20 25.06 -37.48
C ARG A 233 -0.87 25.37 -36.78
N LEU A 234 -0.35 24.47 -35.97
CA LEU A 234 0.97 24.62 -35.37
C LEU A 234 2.08 24.55 -36.45
N ALA A 235 1.94 23.66 -37.44
CA ALA A 235 2.86 23.60 -38.58
C ALA A 235 2.83 24.86 -39.45
N ASP A 236 1.67 25.53 -39.51
CA ASP A 236 1.50 26.84 -40.19
C ASP A 236 2.01 28.01 -39.32
N GLY A 237 2.51 27.76 -38.14
CA GLY A 237 3.16 28.73 -37.25
C GLY A 237 2.22 29.47 -36.28
N GLU A 238 1.02 28.94 -36.04
CA GLU A 238 0.17 29.49 -34.97
C GLU A 238 0.80 29.23 -33.60
N ASP A 239 0.55 30.14 -32.67
CA ASP A 239 1.11 30.11 -31.34
C ASP A 239 0.45 29.01 -30.47
N PHE A 240 1.28 28.08 -29.91
CA PHE A 240 0.83 26.97 -29.10
C PHE A 240 0.02 27.43 -27.89
N ALA A 241 0.48 28.47 -27.18
CA ALA A 241 -0.19 29.00 -26.01
C ALA A 241 -1.59 29.54 -26.33
N ALA A 242 -1.74 30.22 -27.45
CA ALA A 242 -3.02 30.72 -27.92
C ALA A 242 -3.99 29.58 -28.27
N LEU A 243 -3.50 28.51 -28.88
CA LEU A 243 -4.28 27.32 -29.18
C LEU A 243 -4.67 26.57 -27.92
N ALA A 244 -3.76 26.39 -26.97
CA ALA A 244 -4.03 25.75 -25.67
C ALA A 244 -5.16 26.47 -24.93
N ARG A 245 -5.06 27.79 -24.75
CA ARG A 245 -6.10 28.58 -24.08
C ARG A 245 -7.46 28.50 -24.76
N ARG A 246 -7.49 28.36 -26.09
CA ARG A 246 -8.73 28.38 -26.86
C ARG A 246 -9.39 27.01 -27.01
N HIS A 247 -8.60 25.96 -27.09
CA HIS A 247 -9.09 24.64 -27.51
C HIS A 247 -8.89 23.54 -26.47
N SER A 248 -7.97 23.70 -25.50
CA SER A 248 -7.70 22.61 -24.54
C SER A 248 -8.89 22.35 -23.63
N LEU A 249 -9.24 21.08 -23.48
CA LEU A 249 -10.22 20.57 -22.50
C LEU A 249 -9.61 20.42 -21.10
N ASP A 250 -8.27 20.41 -21.00
CA ASP A 250 -7.59 20.37 -19.71
C ASP A 250 -7.65 21.73 -19.02
N ALA A 251 -8.58 21.84 -18.08
CA ALA A 251 -8.80 23.07 -17.32
C ALA A 251 -7.64 23.41 -16.37
N SER A 252 -6.80 22.44 -16.02
CA SER A 252 -5.70 22.63 -15.08
C SER A 252 -4.53 23.39 -15.68
N THR A 253 -4.26 23.19 -16.98
CA THR A 253 -3.12 23.77 -17.67
C THR A 253 -3.51 24.77 -18.78
N ARG A 254 -4.77 24.76 -19.22
CA ARG A 254 -5.26 25.62 -20.32
C ARG A 254 -4.91 27.10 -20.11
N GLU A 255 -5.17 27.64 -18.91
CA GLU A 255 -4.91 29.05 -18.59
C GLU A 255 -3.40 29.34 -18.37
N GLN A 256 -2.59 28.28 -18.31
CA GLN A 256 -1.14 28.30 -18.17
C GLN A 256 -0.45 27.90 -19.47
N ASP A 257 -1.09 28.21 -20.63
CA ASP A 257 -0.51 27.93 -21.95
C ASP A 257 -0.29 26.45 -22.26
N GLY A 258 -0.98 25.56 -21.53
CA GLY A 258 -0.81 24.11 -21.60
C GLY A 258 0.45 23.60 -20.90
N ASP A 259 1.16 24.42 -20.08
CA ASP A 259 2.43 24.04 -19.44
C ASP A 259 2.22 22.94 -18.40
N LEU A 260 2.80 21.76 -18.65
CA LEU A 260 2.87 20.64 -17.71
C LEU A 260 4.06 20.75 -16.74
N GLY A 261 4.91 21.76 -16.95
CA GLY A 261 6.18 21.88 -16.22
C GLY A 261 7.23 20.88 -16.69
N LEU A 262 8.24 20.68 -15.85
CA LEU A 262 9.30 19.70 -16.05
C LEU A 262 8.84 18.34 -15.53
N VAL A 263 8.67 17.36 -16.40
CA VAL A 263 8.15 16.02 -16.07
C VAL A 263 9.11 14.92 -16.52
N ALA A 264 9.18 13.85 -15.73
CA ALA A 264 9.83 12.61 -16.14
C ALA A 264 8.82 11.69 -16.86
N ARG A 265 9.31 10.76 -17.69
CA ARG A 265 8.47 9.86 -18.49
C ARG A 265 7.40 9.11 -17.68
N ARG A 266 7.74 8.68 -16.46
CA ARG A 266 6.83 7.94 -15.55
C ARG A 266 5.71 8.79 -14.92
N GLN A 267 5.76 10.12 -15.10
CA GLN A 267 4.79 11.06 -14.52
C GLN A 267 3.67 11.43 -15.49
N VAL A 268 3.74 10.96 -16.74
CA VAL A 268 2.74 11.17 -17.78
C VAL A 268 2.15 9.82 -18.22
N ASP A 269 1.03 9.85 -18.94
CA ASP A 269 0.46 8.66 -19.57
C ASP A 269 1.51 7.92 -20.40
N GLU A 270 1.50 6.58 -20.37
CA GLU A 270 2.52 5.75 -21.02
C GLU A 270 2.64 6.03 -22.50
N ARG A 271 1.52 6.06 -23.23
CA ARG A 271 1.50 6.32 -24.69
C ARG A 271 1.95 7.74 -25.02
N TYR A 272 1.49 8.71 -24.21
CA TYR A 272 1.91 10.10 -24.35
C TYR A 272 3.42 10.23 -24.10
N GLY A 273 3.93 9.61 -23.04
CA GLY A 273 5.34 9.60 -22.70
C GLY A 273 6.22 8.94 -23.76
N GLU A 274 5.75 7.87 -24.42
CA GLU A 274 6.48 7.23 -25.51
C GLU A 274 6.77 8.22 -26.66
N VAL A 275 5.78 9.00 -27.06
CA VAL A 275 5.94 9.98 -28.13
C VAL A 275 6.65 11.23 -27.65
N ALA A 276 6.25 11.77 -26.50
CA ALA A 276 6.81 12.99 -25.92
C ALA A 276 8.32 12.89 -25.66
N PHE A 277 8.82 11.71 -25.24
CA PHE A 277 10.23 11.49 -24.93
C PHE A 277 11.08 11.07 -26.12
N THR A 278 10.48 10.93 -27.32
CA THR A 278 11.19 10.72 -28.60
C THR A 278 11.27 12.01 -29.44
N ALA A 279 10.35 12.95 -29.26
CA ALA A 279 10.33 14.21 -30.00
C ALA A 279 11.55 15.08 -29.63
N ALA A 280 12.05 15.90 -30.58
CA ALA A 280 13.16 16.81 -30.31
C ALA A 280 12.68 18.06 -29.53
N GLU A 281 13.62 18.75 -28.91
CA GLU A 281 13.35 20.07 -28.30
C GLU A 281 12.91 21.05 -29.42
N GLY A 282 11.83 21.76 -29.16
CA GLY A 282 11.23 22.67 -30.10
C GLY A 282 10.21 22.03 -31.06
N ASP A 283 10.00 20.71 -31.00
CA ASP A 283 9.07 20.03 -31.88
C ASP A 283 7.67 19.90 -31.22
N THR A 284 6.65 19.94 -32.07
CA THR A 284 5.30 19.48 -31.75
C THR A 284 5.17 18.00 -32.02
N PHE A 285 4.38 17.30 -31.24
CA PHE A 285 4.14 15.87 -31.40
C PHE A 285 2.68 15.50 -31.16
N GLY A 286 2.29 14.35 -31.66
CA GLY A 286 0.93 13.86 -31.60
C GLY A 286 0.31 13.66 -32.98
N PRO A 287 -1.00 13.47 -33.12
CA PRO A 287 -1.96 13.31 -31.99
C PRO A 287 -1.76 11.98 -31.23
N VAL A 288 -1.88 12.02 -29.92
CA VAL A 288 -1.77 10.83 -29.05
C VAL A 288 -3.07 10.63 -28.28
N GLU A 289 -3.64 9.43 -28.35
CA GLU A 289 -4.85 9.07 -27.60
C GLU A 289 -4.49 8.60 -26.20
N THR A 290 -5.14 9.20 -25.17
CA THR A 290 -5.08 8.81 -23.77
C THR A 290 -6.49 8.66 -23.21
N GLU A 291 -6.62 8.24 -21.96
CA GLU A 291 -7.93 8.18 -21.27
C GLU A 291 -8.63 9.56 -21.15
N HIS A 292 -7.86 10.65 -21.24
CA HIS A 292 -8.37 12.02 -21.14
C HIS A 292 -8.76 12.65 -22.48
N GLY A 293 -8.53 11.95 -23.59
CA GLY A 293 -8.79 12.42 -24.95
C GLY A 293 -7.55 12.41 -25.84
N TRP A 294 -7.61 13.20 -26.89
CA TRP A 294 -6.53 13.34 -27.88
C TRP A 294 -5.60 14.49 -27.52
N ASN A 295 -4.32 14.19 -27.48
CA ASN A 295 -3.29 15.10 -27.02
C ASN A 295 -2.40 15.57 -28.15
N VAL A 296 -2.12 16.88 -28.17
CA VAL A 296 -1.11 17.52 -29.00
C VAL A 296 -0.09 18.16 -28.08
N GLY A 297 1.16 17.72 -28.15
CA GLY A 297 2.22 18.16 -27.27
C GLY A 297 3.25 19.05 -27.96
N TYR A 298 4.02 19.78 -27.15
CA TYR A 298 5.17 20.56 -27.58
C TYR A 298 6.31 20.41 -26.57
N VAL A 299 7.51 20.12 -27.05
CA VAL A 299 8.70 19.99 -26.22
C VAL A 299 9.37 21.35 -26.07
N VAL A 300 9.29 21.94 -24.89
CA VAL A 300 9.89 23.25 -24.58
C VAL A 300 11.39 23.12 -24.31
N GLU A 301 11.77 22.08 -23.54
CA GLU A 301 13.13 21.88 -23.06
C GLU A 301 13.35 20.37 -22.81
N VAL A 302 14.55 19.90 -23.08
CA VAL A 302 15.01 18.55 -22.73
C VAL A 302 16.13 18.66 -21.72
N VAL A 303 15.95 18.08 -20.55
CA VAL A 303 16.97 17.92 -19.52
C VAL A 303 17.42 16.47 -19.54
N ASP A 304 18.64 16.23 -19.99
CA ASP A 304 19.18 14.88 -20.09
C ASP A 304 19.33 14.20 -18.74
N GLU A 305 19.29 12.87 -18.73
CA GLU A 305 19.65 12.10 -17.56
C GLU A 305 21.09 12.39 -17.14
N ARG A 306 21.33 12.37 -15.85
CA ARG A 306 22.68 12.55 -15.30
C ARG A 306 22.85 11.77 -14.01
N GLU A 307 24.08 11.35 -13.76
CA GLU A 307 24.44 10.83 -12.45
C GLU A 307 24.25 11.90 -11.38
N LEU A 308 23.69 11.49 -10.24
CA LEU A 308 23.59 12.31 -9.04
C LEU A 308 24.91 12.24 -8.29
N THR A 309 25.31 13.36 -7.72
CA THR A 309 26.49 13.41 -6.85
C THR A 309 26.14 12.91 -5.45
N PHE A 310 27.13 12.45 -4.70
CA PHE A 310 26.95 12.05 -3.31
C PHE A 310 26.26 13.13 -2.47
N GLU A 311 26.67 14.38 -2.63
CA GLU A 311 26.11 15.52 -1.86
C GLU A 311 24.62 15.74 -2.14
N GLU A 312 24.16 15.45 -3.37
CA GLU A 312 22.74 15.61 -3.74
C GLU A 312 21.84 14.54 -3.12
N VAL A 313 22.36 13.32 -2.89
CA VAL A 313 21.55 12.18 -2.42
C VAL A 313 21.89 11.77 -0.98
N ARG A 314 22.92 12.33 -0.39
CA ARG A 314 23.46 11.90 0.90
C ARG A 314 22.40 11.76 2.00
N GLU A 315 21.57 12.77 2.14
CA GLU A 315 20.57 12.80 3.20
C GLU A 315 19.43 11.77 2.94
N GLU A 316 18.95 11.69 1.70
CA GLU A 316 17.94 10.71 1.31
C GLU A 316 18.46 9.28 1.42
N LEU A 317 19.71 9.06 0.99
CA LEU A 317 20.38 7.76 1.11
C LEU A 317 20.58 7.36 2.56
N ARG A 318 21.02 8.30 3.43
CA ARG A 318 21.13 8.07 4.87
C ARG A 318 19.80 7.62 5.46
N GLN A 319 18.72 8.34 5.21
CA GLN A 319 17.38 7.99 5.71
C GLN A 319 16.89 6.63 5.19
N ALA A 320 17.21 6.31 3.94
CA ALA A 320 16.88 4.99 3.38
C ALA A 320 17.64 3.87 4.10
N LEU A 321 18.94 4.04 4.32
CA LEU A 321 19.79 3.08 5.02
C LEU A 321 19.41 2.93 6.49
N GLU A 322 19.05 4.01 7.19
CA GLU A 322 18.53 3.96 8.55
C GLU A 322 17.26 3.14 8.61
N SER A 323 16.33 3.38 7.67
CA SER A 323 15.09 2.61 7.59
C SER A 323 15.34 1.13 7.24
N GLU A 324 16.29 0.82 6.37
CA GLU A 324 16.71 -0.55 6.05
C GLU A 324 17.30 -1.25 7.28
N ARG A 325 18.15 -0.56 8.05
CA ARG A 325 18.76 -1.07 9.29
C ARG A 325 17.72 -1.34 10.37
N GLU A 326 16.82 -0.39 10.63
CA GLU A 326 15.71 -0.56 11.57
C GLU A 326 14.84 -1.76 11.20
N LEU A 327 14.53 -1.90 9.90
CA LEU A 327 13.72 -3.01 9.41
C LEU A 327 14.44 -4.36 9.53
N ALA A 328 15.76 -4.40 9.31
CA ALA A 328 16.56 -5.62 9.49
C ALA A 328 16.56 -6.07 10.94
N ILE A 329 16.82 -5.14 11.89
CA ILE A 329 16.78 -5.41 13.34
C ILE A 329 15.39 -5.91 13.74
N TRP A 330 14.34 -5.25 13.28
CA TRP A 330 12.97 -5.64 13.55
C TRP A 330 12.64 -7.05 13.05
N ARG A 331 13.04 -7.39 11.82
CA ARG A 331 12.81 -8.71 11.23
C ARG A 331 13.54 -9.82 11.97
N GLU A 332 14.78 -9.57 12.35
CA GLU A 332 15.58 -10.52 13.12
C GLU A 332 14.92 -10.78 14.48
N TRP A 333 14.60 -9.72 15.20
CA TRP A 333 13.93 -9.79 16.49
C TRP A 333 12.57 -10.49 16.40
N LEU A 334 11.73 -10.15 15.41
CA LEU A 334 10.43 -10.78 15.21
C LEU A 334 10.57 -12.26 14.86
N GLY A 335 11.56 -12.62 14.02
CA GLY A 335 11.85 -14.01 13.70
C GLY A 335 12.23 -14.83 14.92
N GLU A 336 12.97 -14.26 15.86
CA GLU A 336 13.27 -14.91 17.14
C GLU A 336 11.99 -15.11 17.98
N ARG A 337 11.15 -14.08 18.10
CA ARG A 337 9.89 -14.18 18.86
C ARG A 337 8.93 -15.21 18.29
N ILE A 338 8.85 -15.31 16.95
CA ILE A 338 8.02 -16.33 16.28
C ILE A 338 8.51 -17.74 16.63
N ARG A 339 9.82 -17.98 16.58
CA ARG A 339 10.41 -19.30 16.91
C ARG A 339 10.21 -19.68 18.39
N GLU A 340 10.22 -18.69 19.27
CA GLU A 340 10.02 -18.89 20.72
C GLU A 340 8.57 -19.07 21.13
N ALA A 341 7.62 -18.66 20.29
CA ALA A 341 6.21 -18.61 20.64
C ALA A 341 5.53 -19.98 20.76
N ASP A 342 6.17 -21.08 20.33
CA ASP A 342 5.65 -22.46 20.40
C ASP A 342 4.19 -22.56 19.92
N VAL A 343 4.00 -22.30 18.60
CA VAL A 343 2.68 -22.26 17.99
C VAL A 343 2.29 -23.63 17.42
N ASP A 344 1.13 -24.12 17.83
CA ASP A 344 0.54 -25.35 17.32
C ASP A 344 -0.64 -25.03 16.39
N TYR A 345 -0.49 -25.29 15.10
CA TYR A 345 -1.51 -25.02 14.09
C TYR A 345 -2.29 -26.29 13.76
N ALA A 346 -3.60 -26.17 13.59
CA ALA A 346 -4.37 -27.22 12.92
C ALA A 346 -3.92 -27.36 11.44
N ASP A 347 -3.97 -28.54 10.87
CA ASP A 347 -3.41 -28.85 9.55
C ASP A 347 -3.90 -27.89 8.44
N ALA A 348 -5.19 -27.51 8.48
CA ALA A 348 -5.80 -26.61 7.52
C ALA A 348 -5.30 -25.15 7.62
N TYR A 349 -4.73 -24.77 8.76
CA TYR A 349 -4.30 -23.41 9.10
C TYR A 349 -2.78 -23.25 9.18
N ARG A 350 -2.03 -24.36 8.98
CA ARG A 350 -0.58 -24.34 9.08
C ARG A 350 0.04 -23.62 7.87
N PRO A 351 0.76 -22.49 8.08
CA PRO A 351 1.46 -21.78 6.99
C PRO A 351 2.57 -22.62 6.40
N ALA A 352 3.00 -22.28 5.18
CA ALA A 352 4.14 -22.95 4.53
C ALA A 352 5.43 -22.76 5.33
N GLU A 353 5.63 -21.58 5.87
CA GLU A 353 6.78 -21.20 6.69
C GLU A 353 6.31 -20.68 8.06
N PRO A 354 5.95 -21.57 9.00
CA PRO A 354 5.36 -21.15 10.28
C PRO A 354 6.31 -20.31 11.14
N ASP A 355 7.62 -20.57 11.04
CA ASP A 355 8.66 -20.00 11.91
C ASP A 355 9.37 -18.77 11.28
N ALA A 356 9.01 -18.40 10.05
CA ALA A 356 9.57 -17.24 9.39
C ALA A 356 8.73 -15.99 9.65
N PRO A 357 9.33 -14.78 9.78
CA PRO A 357 8.57 -13.54 9.79
C PRO A 357 7.83 -13.33 8.47
N PRO A 358 6.71 -12.59 8.46
CA PRO A 358 6.03 -12.23 7.21
C PRO A 358 6.96 -11.44 6.29
N THR A 359 6.95 -11.77 5.00
CA THR A 359 7.65 -10.98 3.98
C THR A 359 6.92 -9.66 3.76
N GLY A 360 7.67 -8.55 3.70
CA GLY A 360 7.09 -7.24 3.40
C GLY A 360 6.61 -7.15 1.94
N PRO A 361 5.72 -6.18 1.63
CA PRO A 361 5.31 -5.96 0.25
C PRO A 361 6.52 -5.50 -0.58
N GLY A 362 6.89 -6.30 -1.59
CA GLY A 362 8.00 -6.02 -2.50
C GLY A 362 9.16 -7.00 -2.45
N GLU A 363 9.21 -7.91 -1.47
CA GLU A 363 10.12 -9.04 -1.57
C GLU A 363 9.47 -10.16 -2.41
N PRO A 364 10.17 -10.72 -3.41
CA PRO A 364 9.67 -11.88 -4.12
C PRO A 364 9.57 -13.02 -3.10
N GLY A 365 8.35 -13.32 -2.66
CA GLY A 365 8.07 -14.57 -1.97
C GLY A 365 8.61 -15.68 -2.84
N GLY A 366 9.42 -16.60 -2.29
CA GLY A 366 10.03 -17.68 -3.02
C GLY A 366 8.96 -18.40 -3.84
N THR A 367 8.94 -18.11 -5.13
CA THR A 367 8.10 -18.83 -6.08
C THR A 367 8.62 -20.25 -6.13
N GLY A 368 7.78 -21.16 -5.61
CA GLY A 368 7.97 -22.58 -5.87
C GLY A 368 8.20 -22.78 -7.35
N ASP A 369 9.26 -23.48 -7.64
CA ASP A 369 9.71 -23.96 -8.93
C ASP A 369 8.51 -24.51 -9.74
N GLY A 370 7.94 -23.71 -10.60
CA GLY A 370 6.93 -24.11 -11.58
C GLY A 370 7.62 -24.43 -12.88
N ASP A 371 7.84 -25.72 -13.13
CA ASP A 371 8.31 -26.35 -14.36
C ASP A 371 7.79 -25.61 -15.62
N GLU A 372 8.63 -24.80 -16.21
CA GLU A 372 8.47 -24.31 -17.57
C GLU A 372 8.88 -25.39 -18.57
N LYS A 373 8.00 -26.37 -18.81
CA LYS A 373 8.14 -27.25 -19.96
C LYS A 373 7.71 -26.52 -21.21
N GLY A 374 8.73 -26.15 -21.96
CA GLY A 374 8.59 -25.62 -23.29
C GLY A 374 7.69 -26.44 -24.21
N SER A 375 6.82 -25.76 -24.95
CA SER A 375 6.21 -26.27 -26.16
C SER A 375 6.46 -25.25 -27.28
N ALA A 376 7.41 -25.58 -28.15
CA ALA A 376 7.66 -24.84 -29.37
C ALA A 376 6.53 -25.16 -30.40
N PRO A 377 6.07 -24.16 -31.19
CA PRO A 377 5.16 -24.43 -32.28
C PRO A 377 5.92 -24.87 -33.54
N ARG A 378 5.37 -25.86 -34.19
CA ARG A 378 5.68 -26.19 -35.59
C ARG A 378 4.86 -25.35 -36.55
#